data_f8820b3be13001b448f05b935d6549ea
#
_entry.id   f8820b3be13001b448f05b935d6549ea
#
_cell.length_a   1.000
_cell.length_b   1.000
_cell.length_c   1.000
_cell.angle_alpha   90.00
_cell.angle_beta   90.00
_cell.angle_gamma   90.00
#
_symmetry.space_group_name_H-M   'P 1'
#
loop_
_entity.id
_entity.type
_entity.pdbx_description
1 polymer ?
#
loop_
_entity_poly.entity_id
_entity_poly.type
_entity_poly.pdbx_seq_one_letter_code
_entity_poly.pdbx_strand_id
1 'polypeptide(L)'
;DRPRNIKMPKPPSPIDDQASVARGEDLYHWECHMCHGAGAVGGGVLADLRYMSEETHEKFNAITLGGLYTEKGMVGFASRLSEQDAKDIHSYLIQRANETYLFETVNSALK
;
A
#
# COMPACT_ATOMS: atom_id res chain seq x y z
N ASP A 1 2.59 -8.40 15.07
CA ASP A 1 3.95 -7.95 14.79
C ASP A 1 4.57 -8.72 13.63
N ARG A 2 5.35 -8.01 12.85
CA ARG A 2 6.08 -8.62 11.76
C ARG A 2 7.31 -9.35 12.32
N PRO A 3 7.58 -10.59 11.84
CA PRO A 3 8.81 -11.26 12.28
C PRO A 3 10.05 -10.45 11.96
N ARG A 4 11.03 -10.46 12.87
CA ARG A 4 12.21 -9.62 12.74
C ARG A 4 13.11 -9.99 11.57
N ASN A 5 13.05 -11.25 11.13
CA ASN A 5 13.93 -11.73 10.07
C ASN A 5 13.32 -11.56 8.67
N ILE A 6 12.14 -10.98 8.57
CA ILE A 6 11.54 -10.71 7.26
C ILE A 6 12.12 -9.40 6.73
N LYS A 7 12.79 -9.52 5.58
CA LYS A 7 13.35 -8.35 4.93
C LYS A 7 12.26 -7.62 4.15
N MET A 8 12.16 -6.31 4.34
CA MET A 8 11.19 -5.52 3.62
C MET A 8 11.56 -5.43 2.14
N PRO A 9 10.61 -5.68 1.22
CA PRO A 9 10.88 -5.47 -0.21
C PRO A 9 11.20 -4.01 -0.48
N LYS A 10 12.11 -3.77 -1.45
CA LYS A 10 12.39 -2.42 -1.87
C LYS A 10 11.17 -1.87 -2.62
N PRO A 11 10.59 -0.75 -2.16
CA PRO A 11 9.41 -0.20 -2.83
C PRO A 11 9.76 0.48 -4.14
N PRO A 12 8.75 0.80 -4.97
CA PRO A 12 8.99 1.65 -6.15
C PRO A 12 9.57 2.99 -5.73
N SER A 13 10.13 3.73 -6.70
CA SER A 13 10.71 5.04 -6.43
C SER A 13 9.70 5.98 -5.77
N PRO A 14 10.19 6.86 -4.89
CA PRO A 14 9.29 7.83 -4.23
C PRO A 14 8.49 8.65 -5.23
N ILE A 15 7.28 9.05 -4.79
CA ILE A 15 6.35 9.81 -5.62
C ILE A 15 6.61 11.31 -5.42
N ASP A 16 6.86 12.03 -6.52
CA ASP A 16 7.06 13.47 -6.47
C ASP A 16 5.75 14.25 -6.36
N ASP A 17 4.67 13.69 -6.92
CA ASP A 17 3.36 14.36 -6.94
C ASP A 17 2.68 14.24 -5.58
N GLN A 18 2.95 15.18 -4.70
CA GLN A 18 2.42 15.16 -3.34
C GLN A 18 0.91 15.41 -3.31
N ALA A 19 0.36 16.07 -4.34
CA ALA A 19 -1.10 16.21 -4.42
C ALA A 19 -1.77 14.86 -4.65
N SER A 20 -1.16 14.01 -5.48
CA SER A 20 -1.66 12.65 -5.67
C SER A 20 -1.59 11.84 -4.38
N VAL A 21 -0.49 11.97 -3.63
CA VAL A 21 -0.34 11.30 -2.35
C VAL A 21 -1.44 11.74 -1.37
N ALA A 22 -1.71 13.05 -1.29
CA ALA A 22 -2.73 13.56 -0.38
C ALA A 22 -4.13 13.06 -0.75
N ARG A 23 -4.46 13.07 -2.05
CA ARG A 23 -5.76 12.53 -2.48
C ARG A 23 -5.86 11.04 -2.19
N GLY A 24 -4.75 10.33 -2.39
CA GLY A 24 -4.71 8.90 -2.13
C GLY A 24 -4.88 8.57 -0.66
N GLU A 25 -4.32 9.39 0.22
CA GLU A 25 -4.49 9.20 1.65
C GLU A 25 -5.96 9.29 2.05
N ASP A 26 -6.67 10.30 1.53
CA ASP A 26 -8.10 10.44 1.82
C ASP A 26 -8.90 9.26 1.29
N LEU A 27 -8.64 8.86 0.03
CA LEU A 27 -9.34 7.74 -0.57
C LEU A 27 -9.05 6.43 0.17
N TYR A 28 -7.81 6.23 0.57
CA TYR A 28 -7.42 5.04 1.31
C TYR A 28 -8.21 4.95 2.62
N HIS A 29 -8.32 6.04 3.34
CA HIS A 29 -9.01 6.05 4.63
C HIS A 29 -10.50 5.76 4.49
N TRP A 30 -11.11 6.13 3.36
CA TRP A 30 -12.52 5.85 3.13
C TRP A 30 -12.78 4.44 2.62
N GLU A 31 -11.88 3.87 1.82
CA GLU A 31 -12.18 2.63 1.11
C GLU A 31 -11.36 1.43 1.59
N CYS A 32 -10.20 1.64 2.17
CA CYS A 32 -9.26 0.54 2.41
C CYS A 32 -8.93 0.30 3.88
N HIS A 33 -8.98 1.33 4.71
CA HIS A 33 -8.43 1.22 6.06
C HIS A 33 -9.20 0.26 6.97
N MET A 34 -10.47 0.01 6.68
CA MET A 34 -11.26 -0.91 7.50
C MET A 34 -10.60 -2.29 7.61
N CYS A 35 -9.99 -2.74 6.50
CA CYS A 35 -9.33 -4.03 6.47
C CYS A 35 -7.83 -3.93 6.65
N HIS A 36 -7.20 -2.94 6.01
CA HIS A 36 -5.73 -2.85 5.97
C HIS A 36 -5.12 -1.95 7.03
N GLY A 37 -5.93 -1.29 7.84
CA GLY A 37 -5.44 -0.50 8.96
C GLY A 37 -5.09 0.94 8.60
N ALA A 38 -5.14 1.81 9.60
CA ALA A 38 -4.80 3.22 9.43
C ALA A 38 -3.34 3.35 9.04
N GLY A 39 -3.04 4.27 8.10
CA GLY A 39 -1.68 4.48 7.65
C GLY A 39 -1.09 3.32 6.89
N ALA A 40 -1.94 2.38 6.43
CA ALA A 40 -1.55 1.17 5.69
C ALA A 40 -0.81 0.15 6.54
N VAL A 41 -0.82 0.30 7.86
CA VAL A 41 -0.22 -0.66 8.78
C VAL A 41 -1.22 -1.78 9.01
N GLY A 42 -0.89 -3.00 8.60
CA GLY A 42 -1.78 -4.13 8.75
C GLY A 42 -2.05 -4.46 10.21
N GLY A 43 -3.27 -4.95 10.50
CA GLY A 43 -3.67 -5.31 11.85
C GLY A 43 -3.34 -6.74 12.24
N GLY A 44 -2.47 -7.41 11.51
CA GLY A 44 -2.06 -8.79 11.81
C GLY A 44 -2.89 -9.84 11.12
N VAL A 45 -4.10 -9.53 10.69
CA VAL A 45 -4.98 -10.46 9.97
C VAL A 45 -4.82 -10.27 8.48
N LEU A 46 -4.76 -9.02 8.01
CA LEU A 46 -4.59 -8.72 6.60
C LEU A 46 -3.23 -8.10 6.34
N ALA A 47 -2.83 -8.13 5.07
CA ALA A 47 -1.50 -7.68 4.66
C ALA A 47 -1.22 -6.23 5.03
N ASP A 48 -0.02 -5.99 5.52
CA ASP A 48 0.50 -4.66 5.75
C ASP A 48 0.96 -4.11 4.40
N LEU A 49 0.21 -3.13 3.89
CA LEU A 49 0.42 -2.65 2.52
C LEU A 49 1.72 -1.88 2.31
N ARG A 50 2.41 -1.53 3.39
CA ARG A 50 3.73 -0.91 3.27
C ARG A 50 4.78 -1.90 2.76
N TYR A 51 4.51 -3.20 2.87
CA TYR A 51 5.45 -4.26 2.51
C TYR A 51 5.08 -4.99 1.22
N MET A 52 4.28 -4.35 0.35
CA MET A 52 3.91 -4.96 -0.92
C MET A 52 5.14 -5.31 -1.76
N SER A 53 5.11 -6.48 -2.40
CA SER A 53 6.15 -6.89 -3.33
C SER A 53 6.06 -6.09 -4.63
N GLU A 54 7.14 -6.12 -5.41
CA GLU A 54 7.13 -5.48 -6.72
C GLU A 54 6.00 -6.00 -7.60
N GLU A 55 5.78 -7.32 -7.58
CA GLU A 55 4.71 -7.93 -8.35
C GLU A 55 3.34 -7.38 -7.93
N THR A 56 3.11 -7.23 -6.63
CA THR A 56 1.84 -6.70 -6.14
C THR A 56 1.65 -5.25 -6.58
N HIS A 57 2.72 -4.45 -6.55
CA HIS A 57 2.64 -3.08 -7.04
C HIS A 57 2.28 -3.04 -8.54
N GLU A 58 2.84 -3.94 -9.34
CA GLU A 58 2.55 -4.01 -10.76
C GLU A 58 1.10 -4.39 -11.04
N LYS A 59 0.51 -5.18 -10.15
CA LYS A 59 -0.88 -5.65 -10.30
C LYS A 59 -1.88 -4.80 -9.54
N PHE A 60 -1.45 -3.65 -9.02
CA PHE A 60 -2.28 -2.86 -8.12
C PHE A 60 -3.68 -2.56 -8.68
N ASN A 61 -3.76 -2.10 -9.94
CA ASN A 61 -5.05 -1.79 -10.53
C ASN A 61 -5.92 -3.03 -10.70
N ALA A 62 -5.33 -4.15 -11.08
CA ALA A 62 -6.09 -5.38 -11.24
C ALA A 62 -6.65 -5.86 -9.90
N ILE A 63 -5.90 -5.68 -8.82
CA ILE A 63 -6.36 -6.06 -7.49
C ILE A 63 -7.44 -5.10 -6.99
N THR A 64 -7.18 -3.81 -7.09
CA THR A 64 -8.03 -2.78 -6.50
C THR A 64 -9.30 -2.55 -7.30
N LEU A 65 -9.19 -2.44 -8.62
CA LEU A 65 -10.33 -2.16 -9.49
C LEU A 65 -10.91 -3.44 -10.07
N GLY A 66 -10.07 -4.35 -10.50
CA GLY A 66 -10.50 -5.53 -11.22
C GLY A 66 -10.93 -6.72 -10.37
N GLY A 67 -10.74 -6.64 -9.06
CA GLY A 67 -11.16 -7.73 -8.18
C GLY A 67 -10.31 -8.99 -8.31
N LEU A 68 -9.03 -8.85 -8.64
CA LEU A 68 -8.15 -10.00 -8.83
C LEU A 68 -8.13 -10.94 -7.62
N TYR A 69 -8.25 -10.37 -6.41
CA TYR A 69 -8.22 -11.16 -5.18
C TYR A 69 -9.59 -11.30 -4.53
N THR A 70 -10.67 -11.23 -5.32
CA THR A 70 -12.03 -11.34 -4.78
C THR A 70 -12.19 -12.66 -4.00
N GLU A 71 -11.63 -13.74 -4.50
CA GLU A 71 -11.73 -15.04 -3.84
C GLU A 71 -10.99 -15.08 -2.51
N LYS A 72 -10.06 -14.14 -2.30
CA LYS A 72 -9.31 -14.01 -1.05
C LYS A 72 -9.91 -12.95 -0.13
N GLY A 73 -11.08 -12.44 -0.47
CA GLY A 73 -11.82 -11.50 0.36
C GLY A 73 -11.65 -10.04 0.01
N MET A 74 -10.79 -9.70 -0.95
CA MET A 74 -10.63 -8.31 -1.37
C MET A 74 -11.48 -8.05 -2.61
N VAL A 75 -12.60 -7.35 -2.43
CA VAL A 75 -13.50 -7.02 -3.53
C VAL A 75 -12.89 -5.97 -4.45
N GLY A 76 -13.35 -5.95 -5.70
CA GLY A 76 -12.94 -4.91 -6.63
C GLY A 76 -13.76 -3.65 -6.41
N PHE A 77 -13.14 -2.50 -6.65
CA PHE A 77 -13.76 -1.20 -6.40
C PHE A 77 -14.05 -0.41 -7.68
N ALA A 78 -14.07 -1.08 -8.85
CA ALA A 78 -14.26 -0.37 -10.12
C ALA A 78 -15.56 0.43 -10.19
N SER A 79 -16.60 0.06 -9.44
CA SER A 79 -17.86 0.79 -9.43
C SER A 79 -17.80 2.05 -8.56
N ARG A 80 -16.76 2.20 -7.73
CA ARG A 80 -16.63 3.31 -6.77
C ARG A 80 -15.41 4.16 -7.02
N LEU A 81 -14.37 3.60 -7.63
CA LEU A 81 -13.10 4.28 -7.83
C LEU A 81 -12.76 4.32 -9.31
N SER A 82 -12.25 5.46 -9.77
CA SER A 82 -11.73 5.60 -11.13
C SER A 82 -10.27 5.11 -11.15
N GLU A 83 -9.72 5.02 -12.38
CA GLU A 83 -8.30 4.69 -12.51
C GLU A 83 -7.42 5.76 -11.87
N GLN A 84 -7.83 7.04 -11.95
CA GLN A 84 -7.07 8.10 -11.29
C GLN A 84 -7.12 7.94 -9.78
N ASP A 85 -8.29 7.57 -9.22
CA ASP A 85 -8.41 7.30 -7.79
C ASP A 85 -7.47 6.19 -7.36
N ALA A 86 -7.42 5.10 -8.12
CA ALA A 86 -6.52 3.98 -7.82
C ALA A 86 -5.07 4.42 -7.89
N LYS A 87 -4.72 5.25 -8.86
CA LYS A 87 -3.36 5.78 -8.98
C LYS A 87 -3.00 6.64 -7.76
N ASP A 88 -3.94 7.45 -7.30
CA ASP A 88 -3.70 8.30 -6.13
C ASP A 88 -3.52 7.45 -4.87
N ILE A 89 -4.36 6.43 -4.68
CA ILE A 89 -4.21 5.50 -3.56
C ILE A 89 -2.84 4.81 -3.64
N HIS A 90 -2.45 4.37 -4.82
CA HIS A 90 -1.15 3.72 -5.02
C HIS A 90 -0.01 4.67 -4.67
N SER A 91 -0.12 5.95 -5.06
CA SER A 91 0.88 6.96 -4.70
C SER A 91 1.03 7.08 -3.20
N TYR A 92 -0.07 7.10 -2.46
CA TYR A 92 -0.04 7.15 -1.00
C TYR A 92 0.66 5.91 -0.44
N LEU A 93 0.31 4.72 -0.94
CA LEU A 93 0.91 3.48 -0.45
C LEU A 93 2.40 3.41 -0.75
N ILE A 94 2.82 3.90 -1.93
CA ILE A 94 4.24 3.95 -2.27
C ILE A 94 4.98 4.89 -1.33
N GLN A 95 4.37 6.03 -0.97
CA GLN A 95 4.99 6.94 -0.01
C GLN A 95 5.13 6.28 1.36
N ARG A 96 4.08 5.62 1.85
CA ARG A 96 4.16 4.91 3.13
C ARG A 96 5.25 3.83 3.10
N ALA A 97 5.34 3.11 1.98
CA ALA A 97 6.36 2.09 1.82
C ALA A 97 7.77 2.68 1.86
N ASN A 98 7.97 3.82 1.19
CA ASN A 98 9.29 4.46 1.19
C ASN A 98 9.68 5.01 2.56
N GLU A 99 8.72 5.58 3.29
CA GLU A 99 8.97 6.05 4.65
C GLU A 99 9.41 4.90 5.55
N THR A 100 8.71 3.77 5.46
CA THR A 100 9.02 2.60 6.27
C THR A 100 10.35 1.97 5.84
N TYR A 101 10.60 1.91 4.55
CA TYR A 101 11.85 1.34 4.03
C TYR A 101 13.06 2.15 4.50
N LEU A 102 12.96 3.47 4.46
CA LEU A 102 14.02 4.34 4.94
C LEU A 102 14.27 4.10 6.44
N PHE A 103 13.19 4.05 7.22
CA PHE A 103 13.29 3.83 8.66
C PHE A 103 13.98 2.50 8.97
N GLU A 104 13.58 1.42 8.30
CA GLU A 104 14.16 0.10 8.54
C GLU A 104 15.59 0.00 8.07
N THR A 105 15.93 0.69 6.97
CA THR A 105 17.31 0.71 6.47
C THR A 105 18.23 1.41 7.46
N VAL A 106 17.78 2.56 8.00
CA VAL A 106 18.57 3.30 8.99
C VAL A 106 18.75 2.47 10.26
N ASN A 107 17.67 1.85 10.74
CA ASN A 107 17.77 1.02 11.93
C ASN A 107 18.72 -0.14 11.76
N SER A 108 18.72 -0.79 10.59
CA SER A 108 19.66 -1.87 10.31
C SER A 108 21.10 -1.39 10.33
N ALA A 109 21.35 -0.18 9.81
CA ALA A 109 22.69 0.38 9.76
C ALA A 109 23.22 0.73 11.15
N LEU A 110 22.31 1.01 12.10
CA LEU A 110 22.70 1.39 13.47
C LEU A 110 23.01 0.19 14.36
N LYS A 111 22.71 -1.02 13.87
CA LYS A 111 22.99 -2.25 14.62
C LYS A 111 24.26 -2.87 14.10
#